data_053ff19559b4b2814da26f000ae15de0
#
_entry.id   053ff19559b4b2814da26f000ae15de0
#
_cell.length_a   1.000
_cell.length_b   1.000
_cell.length_c   1.000
_cell.angle_alpha   90.00
_cell.angle_beta   90.00
_cell.angle_gamma   90.00
#
_symmetry.space_group_name_H-M   'P 1'
#
loop_
_entity.id
_entity.type
_entity.pdbx_description
1 polymer ?
#
loop_
_entity_poly.entity_id
_entity_poly.type
_entity_poly.pdbx_seq_one_letter_code
_entity_poly.pdbx_strand_id
1 'polypeptide(L)' 'MAYAQIIVKLYQREQDRIYTYEIPEGMRLQVGMMAQVPFGGGNRTLEGFVLEVSEDT' A
#
# COMPACT_ATOMS: atom_id res chain seq x y z
N MET A 1 -8.00 -14.11 1.47
CA MET A 1 -6.94 -13.13 1.66
C MET A 1 -7.35 -11.82 1.04
N ALA A 2 -6.99 -10.75 1.69
CA ALA A 2 -7.35 -9.42 1.22
C ALA A 2 -6.13 -8.71 0.69
N TYR A 3 -6.34 -7.89 -0.31
CA TYR A 3 -5.26 -7.13 -0.94
C TYR A 3 -5.68 -5.67 -1.05
N ALA A 4 -4.70 -4.81 -1.00
CA ALA A 4 -4.93 -3.38 -1.14
C ALA A 4 -4.07 -2.85 -2.27
N GLN A 5 -4.66 -2.00 -3.09
CA GLN A 5 -3.91 -1.26 -4.08
C GLN A 5 -3.56 0.09 -3.50
N ILE A 6 -2.27 0.34 -3.38
CA ILE A 6 -1.79 1.51 -2.68
C ILE A 6 -0.90 2.30 -3.63
N ILE A 7 -1.20 3.58 -3.75
CA ILE A 7 -0.35 4.45 -4.52
C ILE A 7 0.74 4.98 -3.60
N VAL A 8 1.97 4.70 -3.97
CA VAL A 8 3.12 5.03 -3.15
C VAL A 8 3.84 6.20 -3.80
N LYS A 9 4.13 7.21 -3.01
CA LYS A 9 4.85 8.36 -3.51
C LYS A 9 6.34 8.11 -3.46
N LEU A 10 6.96 8.22 -4.62
CA LEU A 10 8.39 8.05 -4.73
C LEU A 10 9.01 9.42 -4.94
N TYR A 11 9.87 9.79 -4.01
CA TYR A 11 10.44 11.13 -4.06
C TYR A 11 11.37 11.38 -5.22
N GLN A 12 11.95 10.32 -5.71
CA GLN A 12 13.06 10.49 -6.64
C GLN A 12 12.64 10.84 -8.05
N ARG A 13 11.45 10.47 -8.43
CA ARG A 13 11.05 10.67 -9.81
C ARG A 13 9.68 11.29 -9.94
N GLU A 14 9.11 11.66 -8.85
CA GLU A 14 7.78 12.26 -8.86
C GLU A 14 6.77 11.40 -9.61
N GLN A 15 7.03 10.12 -9.69
CA GLN A 15 6.10 9.21 -10.33
C GLN A 15 5.44 8.38 -9.28
N ASP A 16 4.15 8.59 -9.14
CA ASP A 16 3.39 7.76 -8.24
C ASP A 16 3.16 6.42 -8.89
N ARG A 17 3.35 5.38 -8.12
CA ARG A 17 3.14 4.04 -8.61
C ARG A 17 2.15 3.31 -7.73
N ILE A 18 1.36 2.47 -8.35
CA ILE A 18 0.37 1.68 -7.65
C ILE A 18 0.93 0.29 -7.46
N TYR A 19 0.92 -0.16 -6.22
CA TYR A 19 1.38 -1.49 -5.86
C TYR A 19 0.27 -2.24 -5.16
N THR A 20 0.29 -3.55 -5.31
CA THR A 20 -0.66 -4.41 -4.62
C THR A 20 0.03 -5.02 -3.41
N TYR A 21 -0.59 -4.83 -2.25
CA TYR A 21 -0.06 -5.36 -1.00
C TYR A 21 -1.08 -6.29 -0.39
N GLU A 22 -0.58 -7.34 0.22
CA GLU A 22 -1.43 -8.24 0.97
C GLU A 22 -1.75 -7.62 2.33
N ILE A 23 -3.00 -7.70 2.72
CA ILE A 23 -3.43 -7.16 4.00
C ILE A 23 -3.34 -8.26 5.03
N PRO A 24 -2.54 -8.08 6.09
CA PRO A 24 -2.43 -9.10 7.12
C PRO A 24 -3.76 -9.32 7.82
N GLU A 25 -3.92 -10.53 8.32
CA GLU A 25 -5.12 -10.87 9.06
C GLU A 25 -5.25 -9.98 10.28
N GLY A 26 -6.45 -9.52 10.51
CA GLY A 26 -6.71 -8.65 11.65
C GLY A 26 -6.51 -7.17 11.37
N MET A 27 -5.94 -6.85 10.23
CA MET A 27 -5.75 -5.45 9.86
C MET A 27 -6.89 -5.01 8.96
N ARG A 28 -7.38 -3.82 9.20
CA ARG A 28 -8.45 -3.26 8.39
C ARG A 28 -7.94 -2.03 7.66
N LEU A 29 -8.03 -2.09 6.35
CA LEU A 29 -7.71 -0.95 5.52
C LEU A 29 -8.95 -0.52 4.76
N GLN A 30 -9.09 0.78 4.59
CA GLN A 30 -10.22 1.33 3.84
C GLN A 30 -9.69 2.28 2.78
N VAL A 31 -10.45 2.39 1.71
CA VAL A 31 -10.12 3.32 0.66
C VAL A 31 -10.06 4.73 1.25
N GLY A 32 -9.01 5.44 0.89
CA GLY A 32 -8.80 6.79 1.37
C GLY A 32 -7.89 6.89 2.58
N MET A 33 -7.52 5.76 3.16
CA MET A 33 -6.60 5.78 4.30
C MET A 33 -5.17 5.91 3.83
N MET A 34 -4.35 6.49 4.69
CA MET A 34 -2.92 6.52 4.49
C MET A 34 -2.30 5.36 5.25
N ALA A 35 -1.37 4.69 4.62
CA ALA A 35 -0.73 3.54 5.23
C ALA A 35 0.77 3.64 5.00
N GLN A 36 1.52 3.07 5.92
CA GLN A 36 2.95 2.94 5.76
C GLN A 36 3.26 1.54 5.28
N VAL A 37 3.94 1.46 4.16
CA VAL A 37 4.21 0.18 3.54
C VAL A 37 5.71 0.00 3.40
N PRO A 38 6.19 -1.24 3.53
CA PRO A 38 7.60 -1.51 3.28
C PRO A 38 7.88 -1.38 1.80
N PHE A 39 9.00 -0.79 1.49
CA PHE A 39 9.37 -0.55 0.11
C PHE A 39 10.86 -0.72 -0.06
N GLY A 40 11.24 -1.50 -1.06
CA GLY A 40 12.64 -1.76 -1.32
C GLY A 40 13.24 -2.70 -0.30
N GLY A 41 14.54 -2.67 -0.20
CA GLY A 41 15.23 -3.51 0.75
C GLY A 41 15.43 -2.80 2.08
N GLY A 42 15.61 -3.57 3.15
CA GLY A 42 15.88 -3.01 4.45
C GLY A 42 14.64 -2.59 5.20
N ASN A 43 14.80 -1.61 6.07
CA ASN A 43 13.74 -1.20 6.97
C ASN A 43 13.03 0.07 6.52
N ARG A 44 12.99 0.30 5.24
CA ARG A 44 12.38 1.51 4.74
C ARG A 44 10.88 1.34 4.60
N THR A 45 10.17 2.36 5.04
CA THR A 45 8.73 2.42 4.82
C THR A 45 8.40 3.72 4.12
N LEU A 46 7.38 3.67 3.29
CA LEU A 46 6.90 4.85 2.59
C LEU A 46 5.42 5.01 2.86
N GLU A 47 4.99 6.25 2.79
CA GLU A 47 3.58 6.55 2.93
C GLU A 47 2.88 6.27 1.61
N GLY A 48 1.75 5.61 1.70
CA GLY A 48 0.93 5.34 0.55
C GLY A 48 -0.52 5.64 0.82
N PHE A 49 -1.27 5.78 -0.25
CA PHE A 49 -2.68 6.07 -0.18
C PHE A 49 -3.43 4.84 -0.66
N VAL A 50 -4.38 4.37 0.12
CA VAL A 50 -5.15 3.19 -0.23
C VAL A 50 -6.18 3.59 -1.27
N LEU A 51 -6.03 3.04 -2.47
CA LEU A 51 -6.94 3.33 -3.57
C LEU A 51 -8.08 2.33 -3.63
N GLU A 52 -7.78 1.07 -3.36
CA GLU A 52 -8.79 0.03 -3.50
C GLU A 52 -8.45 -1.12 -2.59
N VAL A 53 -9.48 -1.75 -2.07
CA VAL A 53 -9.31 -2.95 -1.25
C VAL A 53 -10.16 -4.03 -1.88
N SER A 54 -9.57 -5.20 -2.07
CA SER A 54 -10.28 -6.32 -2.65
C SER A 54 -9.99 -7.57 -1.84
N GLU A 55 -10.91 -8.49 -1.91
CA GLU A 55 -10.76 -9.76 -1.24
C GLU A 55 -10.70 -10.86 -2.29
N ASP A 56 -9.71 -11.71 -2.11
CA ASP A 56 -9.56 -12.88 -2.96
C ASP A 56 -10.27 -14.04 -2.32
N THR A 57 -11.28 -14.53 -2.99
CA THR A 57 -12.05 -15.67 -2.49
C THR A 57 -11.58 -16.98 -3.09
#